data_7388bce5ead3660e0ea60d01e1200467
#
_entry.id   7388bce5ead3660e0ea60d01e1200467
#
_cell.length_a   1.000
_cell.length_b   1.000
_cell.length_c   1.000
_cell.angle_alpha   90.00
_cell.angle_beta   90.00
_cell.angle_gamma   90.00
#
_symmetry.space_group_name_H-M   'P 1'
#
loop_
_entity.id
_entity.type
_entity.pdbx_description
1 polymer ?
#
loop_
_entity_poly.entity_id
_entity_poly.type
_entity_poly.pdbx_seq_one_letter_code
_entity_poly.pdbx_strand_id
1 'polypeptide(L)'
;MLFAVGAGIPRNMLDGTAATGVETVILPPYAALPSPVASHADLLIHPLNGVLYTFGGYYRIPAREIDRICENSGFELRFIEAEAGELYPKDVPLCAKRVGDMFISNPRTAPEICRSAGAAGLHIVPVSQGYAACSTAVAGDGVITADAGIAAAAHRAGITVLEIAPGHIDLPGYGYGFIGGACGFCAERGEVWFAGDPLTHPDGAAVVDFVTSRGFRAFPLGSGRLFDCGGMFFF
;
A
#
# COMPACT_ATOMS: atom_id res chain seq x y z
N MET A 1 10.16 -9.43 12.35
CA MET A 1 9.53 -8.62 11.27
C MET A 1 8.90 -9.57 10.26
N LEU A 2 7.67 -9.31 9.92
CA LEU A 2 6.88 -10.07 8.96
C LEU A 2 6.54 -9.17 7.77
N PHE A 3 6.60 -9.69 6.56
CA PHE A 3 6.29 -9.02 5.30
C PHE A 3 5.03 -9.63 4.70
N ALA A 4 4.00 -8.82 4.45
CA ALA A 4 2.77 -9.26 3.81
C ALA A 4 2.60 -8.61 2.44
N VAL A 5 2.27 -9.43 1.45
CA VAL A 5 2.07 -9.01 0.05
C VAL A 5 1.02 -9.89 -0.62
N GLY A 6 0.37 -9.37 -1.65
CA GLY A 6 -0.59 -10.11 -2.44
C GLY A 6 0.03 -11.21 -3.31
N ALA A 7 -0.72 -12.29 -3.55
CA ALA A 7 -0.29 -13.43 -4.37
C ALA A 7 0.00 -13.07 -5.84
N GLY A 8 -0.41 -11.87 -6.29
CA GLY A 8 -0.11 -11.38 -7.64
C GLY A 8 1.32 -10.90 -7.86
N ILE A 9 2.15 -10.79 -6.81
CA ILE A 9 3.55 -10.38 -6.96
C ILE A 9 4.32 -11.36 -7.87
N PRO A 10 5.13 -10.87 -8.84
CA PRO A 10 5.95 -11.72 -9.69
C PRO A 10 6.94 -12.58 -8.91
N ARG A 11 7.15 -13.83 -9.34
CA ARG A 11 7.98 -14.82 -8.63
C ARG A 11 9.41 -14.35 -8.40
N ASN A 12 10.03 -13.71 -9.40
CA ASN A 12 11.38 -13.18 -9.28
C ASN A 12 11.53 -12.07 -8.23
N MET A 13 10.46 -11.30 -7.96
CA MET A 13 10.42 -10.29 -6.91
C MET A 13 10.19 -10.94 -5.53
N LEU A 14 9.36 -11.97 -5.48
CA LEU A 14 9.16 -12.76 -4.27
C LEU A 14 10.46 -13.50 -3.87
N ASP A 15 11.21 -14.02 -4.83
CA ASP A 15 12.51 -14.63 -4.57
C ASP A 15 13.52 -13.61 -4.01
N GLY A 16 13.41 -12.34 -4.41
CA GLY A 16 14.17 -11.21 -3.82
C GLY A 16 13.90 -11.01 -2.33
N THR A 17 12.67 -11.27 -1.85
CA THR A 17 12.36 -11.17 -0.42
C THR A 17 13.04 -12.27 0.39
N ALA A 18 13.18 -13.48 -0.15
CA ALA A 18 13.81 -14.60 0.55
C ALA A 18 15.27 -14.31 0.92
N ALA A 19 15.98 -13.55 0.08
CA ALA A 19 17.36 -13.14 0.33
C ALA A 19 17.50 -12.16 1.52
N THR A 20 16.41 -11.52 1.95
CA THR A 20 16.41 -10.55 3.07
C THR A 20 16.27 -11.21 4.43
N GLY A 21 15.94 -12.49 4.51
CA GLY A 21 15.64 -13.22 5.75
C GLY A 21 14.32 -12.81 6.41
N VAL A 22 13.48 -12.02 5.73
CA VAL A 22 12.17 -11.58 6.24
C VAL A 22 11.15 -12.68 6.01
N GLU A 23 10.40 -13.00 7.04
CA GLU A 23 9.30 -13.95 6.95
C GLU A 23 8.16 -13.39 6.12
N THR A 24 7.71 -14.12 5.09
CA THR A 24 6.72 -13.64 4.14
C THR A 24 5.36 -14.29 4.34
N VAL A 25 4.31 -13.48 4.34
CA VAL A 25 2.90 -13.89 4.27
C VAL A 25 2.34 -13.49 2.92
N ILE A 26 1.79 -14.46 2.19
CA ILE A 26 1.15 -14.26 0.90
C ILE A 26 -0.35 -14.21 1.09
N LEU A 27 -0.96 -13.08 0.73
CA LEU A 27 -2.41 -12.90 0.79
C LEU A 27 -3.05 -13.42 -0.51
N PRO A 28 -3.91 -14.45 -0.43
CA PRO A 28 -4.56 -15.02 -1.61
C PRO A 28 -5.59 -14.05 -2.21
N PRO A 29 -5.99 -14.26 -3.48
CA PRO A 29 -6.98 -13.42 -4.12
C PRO A 29 -8.36 -13.55 -3.47
N TYR A 30 -9.11 -12.46 -3.44
CA TYR A 30 -10.51 -12.41 -3.03
C TYR A 30 -11.40 -12.26 -4.25
N ALA A 31 -12.19 -13.30 -4.57
CA ALA A 31 -13.04 -13.35 -5.75
C ALA A 31 -14.15 -12.28 -5.79
N ALA A 32 -14.40 -11.57 -4.68
CA ALA A 32 -15.33 -10.45 -4.66
C ALA A 32 -14.72 -9.15 -5.22
N LEU A 33 -13.41 -9.09 -5.44
CA LEU A 33 -12.73 -7.94 -6.05
C LEU A 33 -12.50 -8.14 -7.55
N PRO A 34 -12.25 -7.07 -8.33
CA PRO A 34 -11.90 -7.20 -9.74
C PRO A 34 -10.67 -8.09 -9.93
N SER A 35 -10.74 -9.03 -10.89
CA SER A 35 -9.73 -10.08 -11.08
C SER A 35 -8.27 -9.55 -11.13
N PRO A 36 -7.94 -8.46 -11.84
CA PRO A 36 -6.57 -7.97 -11.91
C PRO A 36 -6.00 -7.48 -10.56
N VAL A 37 -6.86 -7.08 -9.63
CA VAL A 37 -6.49 -6.52 -8.32
C VAL A 37 -7.00 -7.38 -7.15
N ALA A 38 -7.50 -8.59 -7.44
CA ALA A 38 -8.13 -9.45 -6.44
C ALA A 38 -7.18 -9.87 -5.30
N SER A 39 -5.87 -9.82 -5.51
CA SER A 39 -4.86 -10.10 -4.49
C SER A 39 -4.13 -8.85 -3.98
N HIS A 40 -4.56 -7.65 -4.35
CA HIS A 40 -3.92 -6.41 -3.90
C HIS A 40 -4.06 -6.25 -2.39
N ALA A 41 -2.94 -6.27 -1.67
CA ALA A 41 -2.93 -6.27 -0.21
C ALA A 41 -3.59 -5.01 0.37
N ASP A 42 -3.43 -3.84 -0.24
CA ASP A 42 -4.02 -2.57 0.15
C ASP A 42 -5.53 -2.43 -0.12
N LEU A 43 -6.11 -3.40 -0.85
CA LEU A 43 -7.56 -3.58 -0.99
C LEU A 43 -8.12 -4.69 -0.08
N LEU A 44 -7.25 -5.50 0.53
CA LEU A 44 -7.61 -6.67 1.34
C LEU A 44 -7.44 -6.45 2.84
N ILE A 45 -6.42 -5.68 3.23
CA ILE A 45 -6.10 -5.36 4.61
C ILE A 45 -5.73 -3.88 4.78
N HIS A 46 -5.97 -3.34 5.98
CA HIS A 46 -5.55 -2.00 6.34
C HIS A 46 -5.01 -1.97 7.78
N PRO A 47 -3.68 -1.93 7.99
CA PRO A 47 -3.11 -1.77 9.32
C PRO A 47 -3.13 -0.31 9.76
N LEU A 48 -3.69 -0.05 10.95
CA LEU A 48 -3.73 1.30 11.53
C LEU A 48 -3.78 1.24 13.06
N ASN A 49 -2.85 1.92 13.74
CA ASN A 49 -2.86 2.13 15.19
C ASN A 49 -3.04 0.84 16.02
N GLY A 50 -2.32 -0.24 15.69
CA GLY A 50 -2.42 -1.51 16.38
C GLY A 50 -3.66 -2.33 16.03
N VAL A 51 -4.39 -1.94 14.98
CA VAL A 51 -5.55 -2.68 14.47
C VAL A 51 -5.31 -3.09 13.03
N LEU A 52 -5.63 -4.33 12.70
CA LEU A 52 -5.68 -4.82 11.32
C LEU A 52 -7.14 -4.89 10.87
N TYR A 53 -7.53 -4.04 9.93
CA TYR A 53 -8.86 -4.05 9.35
C TYR A 53 -8.89 -4.93 8.10
N THR A 54 -9.98 -5.69 7.92
CA THR A 54 -10.24 -6.50 6.74
C THR A 54 -11.74 -6.74 6.56
N PHE A 55 -12.14 -7.31 5.42
CA PHE A 55 -13.52 -7.77 5.21
C PHE A 55 -13.76 -9.09 5.93
N GLY A 56 -14.89 -9.23 6.62
CA GLY A 56 -15.26 -10.50 7.27
C GLY A 56 -15.39 -11.67 6.28
N GLY A 57 -15.82 -11.38 5.04
CA GLY A 57 -15.87 -12.37 3.96
C GLY A 57 -14.47 -12.82 3.50
N TYR A 58 -13.52 -11.90 3.41
CA TYR A 58 -12.14 -12.22 3.02
C TYR A 58 -11.42 -13.03 4.10
N TYR A 59 -11.53 -12.66 5.35
CA TYR A 59 -10.88 -13.36 6.47
C TYR A 59 -11.08 -14.88 6.44
N ARG A 60 -12.26 -15.34 6.02
CA ARG A 60 -12.57 -16.78 5.95
C ARG A 60 -11.70 -17.57 4.97
N ILE A 61 -10.98 -16.89 4.07
CA ILE A 61 -10.10 -17.52 3.08
C ILE A 61 -8.70 -17.67 3.65
N PRO A 62 -7.99 -16.58 4.08
CA PRO A 62 -6.66 -16.66 4.64
C PRO A 62 -6.65 -16.49 6.17
N ALA A 63 -7.57 -17.10 6.91
CA ALA A 63 -7.64 -16.90 8.35
C ALA A 63 -6.29 -17.12 9.06
N ARG A 64 -5.56 -18.17 8.68
CA ARG A 64 -4.24 -18.49 9.26
C ARG A 64 -3.20 -17.40 8.96
N GLU A 65 -3.20 -16.87 7.75
CA GLU A 65 -2.30 -15.80 7.31
C GLU A 65 -2.61 -14.50 8.05
N ILE A 66 -3.88 -14.15 8.20
CA ILE A 66 -4.32 -12.96 8.95
C ILE A 66 -4.02 -13.10 10.44
N ASP A 67 -4.34 -14.25 11.04
CA ASP A 67 -4.05 -14.53 12.45
C ASP A 67 -2.55 -14.45 12.72
N ARG A 68 -1.71 -15.00 11.84
CA ARG A 68 -0.26 -14.91 11.91
C ARG A 68 0.25 -13.47 11.87
N ILE A 69 -0.33 -12.62 11.01
CA ILE A 69 -0.02 -11.18 11.00
C ILE A 69 -0.34 -10.57 12.37
N CYS A 70 -1.54 -10.81 12.90
CA CYS A 70 -1.98 -10.27 14.18
C CYS A 70 -1.12 -10.76 15.34
N GLU A 71 -0.79 -12.05 15.40
CA GLU A 71 0.05 -12.66 16.44
C GLU A 71 1.47 -12.06 16.44
N ASN A 72 2.07 -11.89 15.26
CA ASN A 72 3.43 -11.33 15.14
C ASN A 72 3.50 -9.84 15.45
N SER A 73 2.48 -9.06 15.06
CA SER A 73 2.45 -7.61 15.23
C SER A 73 1.83 -7.16 16.56
N GLY A 74 1.09 -8.04 17.24
CA GLY A 74 0.24 -7.67 18.38
C GLY A 74 -0.99 -6.85 17.98
N PHE A 75 -1.38 -6.87 16.69
CA PHE A 75 -2.52 -6.11 16.21
C PHE A 75 -3.83 -6.80 16.56
N GLU A 76 -4.83 -6.00 16.94
CA GLU A 76 -6.21 -6.44 17.08
C GLU A 76 -6.86 -6.59 15.69
N LEU A 77 -7.50 -7.73 15.43
CA LEU A 77 -8.26 -7.93 14.20
C LEU A 77 -9.65 -7.28 14.31
N ARG A 78 -10.01 -6.47 13.32
CA ARG A 78 -11.37 -5.91 13.18
C ARG A 78 -11.90 -6.05 11.78
N PHE A 79 -13.18 -6.37 11.68
CA PHE A 79 -13.88 -6.40 10.40
C PHE A 79 -14.57 -5.07 10.14
N ILE A 80 -14.49 -4.60 8.88
CA ILE A 80 -15.31 -3.46 8.45
C ILE A 80 -16.73 -3.95 8.08
N GLU A 81 -17.72 -3.07 8.22
CA GLU A 81 -19.11 -3.38 7.87
C GLU A 81 -19.34 -3.43 6.35
N ALA A 82 -18.51 -2.72 5.58
CA ALA A 82 -18.62 -2.71 4.13
C ALA A 82 -18.35 -4.09 3.54
N GLU A 83 -19.12 -4.44 2.52
CA GLU A 83 -18.92 -5.63 1.69
C GLU A 83 -18.04 -5.29 0.48
N ALA A 84 -17.05 -6.15 0.17
CA ALA A 84 -16.27 -6.01 -1.05
C ALA A 84 -17.13 -6.27 -2.30
N GLY A 85 -16.73 -5.68 -3.43
CA GLY A 85 -17.43 -5.89 -4.69
C GLY A 85 -16.56 -5.50 -5.89
N GLU A 86 -16.87 -6.07 -7.05
CA GLU A 86 -16.11 -5.86 -8.29
C GLU A 86 -16.22 -4.43 -8.87
N LEU A 87 -17.26 -3.70 -8.49
CA LEU A 87 -17.51 -2.37 -9.04
C LEU A 87 -17.16 -1.30 -8.01
N TYR A 88 -16.40 -0.29 -8.46
CA TYR A 88 -16.17 0.92 -7.69
C TYR A 88 -17.52 1.52 -7.20
N PRO A 89 -17.63 1.94 -5.92
CA PRO A 89 -16.56 2.06 -4.93
C PRO A 89 -16.46 0.90 -3.93
N LYS A 90 -17.02 -0.27 -4.21
CA LYS A 90 -17.03 -1.41 -3.28
C LYS A 90 -15.68 -2.11 -3.14
N ASP A 91 -14.73 -1.78 -3.99
CA ASP A 91 -13.36 -2.32 -4.00
C ASP A 91 -12.37 -1.48 -3.18
N VAL A 92 -12.73 -0.24 -2.77
CA VAL A 92 -11.78 0.70 -2.13
C VAL A 92 -12.01 1.02 -0.63
N PRO A 93 -12.90 0.38 0.15
CA PRO A 93 -13.13 0.77 1.54
C PRO A 93 -11.90 0.68 2.46
N LEU A 94 -10.92 -0.16 2.12
CA LEU A 94 -9.66 -0.32 2.87
C LEU A 94 -8.53 0.56 2.33
N CYS A 95 -8.71 1.19 1.16
CA CYS A 95 -7.64 1.85 0.41
C CYS A 95 -7.40 3.29 0.90
N ALA A 96 -6.74 3.44 2.03
CA ALA A 96 -6.28 4.71 2.59
C ALA A 96 -4.81 4.61 2.98
N LYS A 97 -4.14 5.75 3.23
CA LYS A 97 -2.69 5.78 3.52
C LYS A 97 -2.34 6.70 4.66
N ARG A 98 -1.61 6.19 5.65
CA ARG A 98 -1.00 7.00 6.68
C ARG A 98 0.37 7.51 6.24
N VAL A 99 0.67 8.77 6.52
CA VAL A 99 1.96 9.43 6.28
C VAL A 99 2.27 10.27 7.52
N GLY A 100 3.15 9.79 8.37
CA GLY A 100 3.41 10.44 9.67
C GLY A 100 2.14 10.55 10.53
N ASP A 101 1.74 11.77 10.84
CA ASP A 101 0.51 12.13 11.56
C ASP A 101 -0.67 12.49 10.62
N MET A 102 -0.47 12.38 9.30
CA MET A 102 -1.50 12.60 8.29
C MET A 102 -2.14 11.28 7.85
N PHE A 103 -3.41 11.35 7.46
CA PHE A 103 -4.17 10.21 6.96
C PHE A 103 -4.90 10.58 5.65
N ILE A 104 -4.32 10.16 4.53
CA ILE A 104 -4.88 10.39 3.18
C ILE A 104 -6.01 9.39 2.95
N SER A 105 -7.22 9.88 2.78
CA SER A 105 -8.40 9.03 2.60
C SER A 105 -9.43 9.62 1.65
N ASN A 106 -10.16 8.73 0.99
CA ASN A 106 -11.33 9.06 0.17
C ASN A 106 -12.60 8.98 1.01
N PRO A 107 -13.68 9.71 0.70
CA PRO A 107 -14.97 9.56 1.37
C PRO A 107 -15.61 8.16 1.32
N ARG A 108 -15.04 7.24 0.51
CA ARG A 108 -15.45 5.83 0.43
C ARG A 108 -14.64 4.91 1.36
N THR A 109 -13.58 5.43 1.99
CA THR A 109 -12.86 4.68 3.05
C THR A 109 -13.82 4.31 4.16
N ALA A 110 -13.70 3.09 4.67
CA ALA A 110 -14.58 2.55 5.71
C ALA A 110 -14.64 3.49 6.94
N PRO A 111 -15.84 3.83 7.44
CA PRO A 111 -16.00 4.76 8.56
C PRO A 111 -15.25 4.32 9.82
N GLU A 112 -15.09 3.01 10.05
CA GLU A 112 -14.34 2.44 11.18
C GLU A 112 -12.88 2.87 11.14
N ILE A 113 -12.27 2.83 9.96
CA ILE A 113 -10.88 3.25 9.74
C ILE A 113 -10.73 4.76 9.96
N CYS A 114 -11.64 5.55 9.39
CA CYS A 114 -11.63 7.01 9.58
C CYS A 114 -11.83 7.40 11.06
N ARG A 115 -12.72 6.72 11.78
CA ARG A 115 -12.88 6.93 13.24
C ARG A 115 -11.62 6.58 14.02
N SER A 116 -10.96 5.46 13.66
CA SER A 116 -9.69 5.06 14.29
C SER A 116 -8.58 6.08 14.04
N ALA A 117 -8.48 6.60 12.81
CA ALA A 117 -7.54 7.65 12.47
C ALA A 117 -7.78 8.92 13.30
N GLY A 118 -9.04 9.38 13.37
CA GLY A 118 -9.40 10.56 14.18
C GLY A 118 -9.18 10.35 15.68
N ALA A 119 -9.51 9.18 16.23
CA ALA A 119 -9.30 8.85 17.64
C ALA A 119 -7.79 8.82 18.01
N ALA A 120 -6.93 8.51 17.05
CA ALA A 120 -5.47 8.56 17.22
C ALA A 120 -4.88 9.97 16.99
N GLY A 121 -5.72 10.97 16.75
CA GLY A 121 -5.26 12.33 16.50
C GLY A 121 -4.65 12.57 15.12
N LEU A 122 -4.84 11.64 14.17
CA LEU A 122 -4.34 11.84 12.81
C LEU A 122 -5.14 12.92 12.08
N HIS A 123 -4.45 13.78 11.35
CA HIS A 123 -5.06 14.78 10.49
C HIS A 123 -5.57 14.15 9.19
N ILE A 124 -6.86 14.20 8.96
CA ILE A 124 -7.47 13.66 7.73
C ILE A 124 -7.16 14.57 6.55
N VAL A 125 -6.56 14.02 5.51
CA VAL A 125 -6.29 14.67 4.23
C VAL A 125 -7.24 14.08 3.19
N PRO A 126 -8.38 14.74 2.91
CA PRO A 126 -9.37 14.20 2.00
C PRO A 126 -8.92 14.31 0.54
N VAL A 127 -9.11 13.22 -0.22
CA VAL A 127 -8.81 13.15 -1.65
C VAL A 127 -9.98 12.57 -2.43
N SER A 128 -10.09 12.92 -3.72
CA SER A 128 -11.11 12.33 -4.62
C SER A 128 -10.70 10.96 -5.15
N GLN A 129 -9.40 10.64 -5.17
CA GLN A 129 -8.88 9.35 -5.61
C GLN A 129 -9.33 8.23 -4.67
N GLY A 130 -10.08 7.25 -5.20
CA GLY A 130 -10.56 6.10 -4.41
C GLY A 130 -9.43 5.15 -4.02
N TYR A 131 -8.50 4.92 -4.94
CA TYR A 131 -7.32 4.09 -4.72
C TYR A 131 -6.19 4.89 -4.06
N ALA A 132 -6.50 5.54 -2.93
CA ALA A 132 -5.57 6.46 -2.27
C ALA A 132 -4.28 5.77 -1.81
N ALA A 133 -4.35 4.54 -1.27
CA ALA A 133 -3.16 3.78 -0.87
C ALA A 133 -2.34 3.35 -2.09
N CYS A 134 -2.98 2.76 -3.10
CA CYS A 134 -2.30 2.33 -4.33
C CYS A 134 -1.60 3.50 -5.03
N SER A 135 -2.20 4.71 -5.00
CA SER A 135 -1.66 5.90 -5.66
C SER A 135 -0.60 6.64 -4.84
N THR A 136 -0.34 6.23 -3.60
CA THR A 136 0.53 6.95 -2.66
C THR A 136 1.65 6.07 -2.14
N ALA A 137 2.87 6.29 -2.60
CA ALA A 137 4.07 5.73 -1.99
C ALA A 137 4.54 6.63 -0.84
N VAL A 138 5.04 6.02 0.24
CA VAL A 138 5.53 6.72 1.42
C VAL A 138 7.02 6.53 1.58
N ALA A 139 7.74 7.61 1.88
CA ALA A 139 9.13 7.60 2.31
C ALA A 139 9.26 8.52 3.53
N GLY A 140 9.21 7.94 4.74
CA GLY A 140 9.18 8.69 6.00
C GLY A 140 7.95 9.58 6.13
N ASP A 141 8.16 10.88 6.12
CA ASP A 141 7.14 11.93 6.17
C ASP A 141 6.77 12.48 4.79
N GLY A 142 7.34 11.92 3.72
CA GLY A 142 7.11 12.34 2.34
C GLY A 142 6.28 11.36 1.53
N VAL A 143 5.73 11.86 0.43
CA VAL A 143 4.84 11.14 -0.50
C VAL A 143 5.41 11.20 -1.91
N ILE A 144 5.31 10.09 -2.64
CA ILE A 144 5.52 10.01 -4.08
C ILE A 144 4.19 9.62 -4.72
N THR A 145 3.73 10.37 -5.71
CA THR A 145 2.46 10.09 -6.39
C THR A 145 2.47 10.61 -7.84
N ALA A 146 1.70 9.95 -8.71
CA ALA A 146 1.38 10.44 -10.05
C ALA A 146 -0.01 11.12 -10.10
N ASP A 147 -0.76 11.11 -8.98
CA ASP A 147 -2.10 11.71 -8.90
C ASP A 147 -2.01 13.17 -8.46
N ALA A 148 -2.31 14.10 -9.39
CA ALA A 148 -2.26 15.53 -9.12
C ALA A 148 -3.22 15.98 -7.99
N GLY A 149 -4.34 15.28 -7.80
CA GLY A 149 -5.30 15.56 -6.72
C GLY A 149 -4.73 15.21 -5.35
N ILE A 150 -4.06 14.05 -5.24
CA ILE A 150 -3.32 13.64 -4.03
C ILE A 150 -2.15 14.59 -3.78
N ALA A 151 -1.36 14.91 -4.81
CA ALA A 151 -0.23 15.83 -4.67
C ALA A 151 -0.68 17.19 -4.15
N ALA A 152 -1.71 17.79 -4.74
CA ALA A 152 -2.25 19.07 -4.29
C ALA A 152 -2.83 19.01 -2.86
N ALA A 153 -3.49 17.91 -2.47
CA ALA A 153 -4.01 17.75 -1.11
C ALA A 153 -2.88 17.60 -0.09
N ALA A 154 -1.86 16.80 -0.40
CA ALA A 154 -0.69 16.58 0.44
C ALA A 154 0.12 17.88 0.62
N HIS A 155 0.36 18.65 -0.45
CA HIS A 155 1.01 19.96 -0.35
C HIS A 155 0.25 20.92 0.57
N ARG A 156 -1.09 21.01 0.44
CA ARG A 156 -1.90 21.84 1.35
C ARG A 156 -1.82 21.41 2.81
N ALA A 157 -1.59 20.12 3.05
CA ALA A 157 -1.41 19.55 4.39
C ALA A 157 0.03 19.69 4.90
N GLY A 158 0.95 20.29 4.13
CA GLY A 158 2.34 20.48 4.52
C GLY A 158 3.22 19.23 4.34
N ILE A 159 2.72 18.20 3.64
CA ILE A 159 3.48 16.99 3.31
C ILE A 159 4.43 17.32 2.15
N THR A 160 5.69 16.87 2.24
CA THR A 160 6.63 16.95 1.11
C THR A 160 6.23 15.92 0.05
N VAL A 161 6.10 16.36 -1.21
CA VAL A 161 5.62 15.52 -2.31
C VAL A 161 6.62 15.50 -3.45
N LEU A 162 6.88 14.31 -4.00
CA LEU A 162 7.46 14.13 -5.31
C LEU A 162 6.33 13.72 -6.27
N GLU A 163 6.02 14.59 -7.23
CA GLU A 163 5.14 14.26 -8.35
C GLU A 163 5.93 13.55 -9.44
N ILE A 164 5.42 12.40 -9.93
CA ILE A 164 6.03 11.61 -11.01
C ILE A 164 5.08 11.48 -12.20
N ALA A 165 5.60 11.14 -13.36
CA ALA A 165 4.81 10.87 -14.54
C ALA A 165 3.89 9.66 -14.32
N PRO A 166 2.63 9.70 -14.78
CA PRO A 166 1.73 8.55 -14.72
C PRO A 166 2.15 7.46 -15.72
N GLY A 167 1.81 6.21 -15.42
CA GLY A 167 2.18 5.07 -16.24
C GLY A 167 3.55 4.48 -15.85
N HIS A 168 4.12 3.66 -16.74
CA HIS A 168 5.43 3.01 -16.55
C HIS A 168 5.52 2.00 -15.40
N ILE A 169 4.40 1.66 -14.78
CA ILE A 169 4.25 0.63 -13.74
C ILE A 169 3.33 -0.45 -14.29
N ASP A 170 3.77 -1.68 -14.29
CA ASP A 170 3.02 -2.78 -14.89
C ASP A 170 1.88 -3.23 -13.95
N LEU A 171 0.67 -3.36 -14.51
CA LEU A 171 -0.50 -3.96 -13.87
C LEU A 171 -1.30 -4.71 -14.94
N PRO A 172 -1.12 -6.03 -15.07
CA PRO A 172 -1.85 -6.84 -16.06
C PRO A 172 -3.38 -6.70 -15.89
N GLY A 173 -4.06 -6.40 -16.99
CA GLY A 173 -5.51 -6.16 -17.00
C GLY A 173 -5.92 -4.70 -16.93
N TYR A 174 -4.99 -3.80 -16.63
CA TYR A 174 -5.14 -2.34 -16.70
C TYR A 174 -4.08 -1.71 -17.59
N GLY A 175 -4.24 -0.47 -17.97
CA GLY A 175 -3.28 0.25 -18.81
C GLY A 175 -1.94 0.50 -18.10
N TYR A 176 -1.98 0.71 -16.79
CA TYR A 176 -0.82 0.86 -15.90
C TYR A 176 -1.25 0.71 -14.45
N GLY A 177 -0.27 0.47 -13.58
CA GLY A 177 -0.42 0.42 -12.14
C GLY A 177 0.02 1.71 -11.44
N PHE A 178 -0.08 1.72 -10.11
CA PHE A 178 0.22 2.87 -9.28
C PHE A 178 1.49 2.67 -8.44
N ILE A 179 2.17 3.78 -8.14
CA ILE A 179 3.44 3.75 -7.40
C ILE A 179 3.30 3.21 -5.97
N GLY A 180 2.20 3.53 -5.27
CA GLY A 180 1.95 3.02 -3.92
C GLY A 180 1.69 1.52 -3.90
N GLY A 181 1.07 0.99 -4.96
CA GLY A 181 0.89 -0.45 -5.15
C GLY A 181 2.18 -1.18 -5.53
N ALA A 182 3.17 -0.47 -6.06
CA ALA A 182 4.47 -1.02 -6.44
C ALA A 182 5.52 -0.93 -5.32
N CYS A 183 5.18 -0.44 -4.12
CA CYS A 183 6.16 -0.27 -3.05
C CYS A 183 5.60 -0.50 -1.64
N GLY A 184 6.52 -0.59 -0.66
CA GLY A 184 6.22 -0.63 0.76
C GLY A 184 7.29 0.07 1.59
N PHE A 185 6.88 0.79 2.63
CA PHE A 185 7.76 1.49 3.54
C PHE A 185 8.07 0.64 4.76
N CYS A 186 9.34 0.27 4.93
CA CYS A 186 9.86 -0.48 6.08
C CYS A 186 10.72 0.44 6.96
N ALA A 187 10.08 1.07 7.96
CA ALA A 187 10.76 1.99 8.87
C ALA A 187 11.87 1.32 9.68
N GLU A 188 11.66 0.09 10.16
CA GLU A 188 12.64 -0.65 10.98
C GLU A 188 13.96 -0.92 10.23
N ARG A 189 13.88 -1.11 8.91
CA ARG A 189 15.08 -1.31 8.08
C ARG A 189 15.63 -0.02 7.49
N GLY A 190 14.91 1.09 7.63
CA GLY A 190 15.26 2.34 6.94
C GLY A 190 15.14 2.21 5.42
N GLU A 191 14.14 1.49 4.93
CA GLU A 191 14.03 1.13 3.52
C GLU A 191 12.64 1.42 2.95
N VAL A 192 12.61 1.80 1.67
CA VAL A 192 11.42 1.71 0.83
C VAL A 192 11.65 0.59 -0.18
N TRP A 193 10.86 -0.47 -0.08
CA TRP A 193 10.96 -1.62 -0.98
C TRP A 193 10.12 -1.38 -2.23
N PHE A 194 10.69 -1.74 -3.37
CA PHE A 194 10.04 -1.60 -4.68
C PHE A 194 9.88 -2.98 -5.34
N ALA A 195 8.71 -3.28 -5.81
CA ALA A 195 8.45 -4.43 -6.67
C ALA A 195 8.98 -4.15 -8.08
N GLY A 196 10.25 -4.42 -8.31
CA GLY A 196 11.02 -4.06 -9.50
C GLY A 196 12.09 -3.01 -9.21
N ASP A 197 12.74 -2.53 -10.26
CA ASP A 197 13.78 -1.52 -10.18
C ASP A 197 13.17 -0.12 -10.41
N PRO A 198 13.16 0.79 -9.41
CA PRO A 198 12.62 2.14 -9.58
C PRO A 198 13.33 2.93 -10.69
N LEU A 199 14.60 2.64 -11.02
CA LEU A 199 15.32 3.30 -12.11
C LEU A 199 14.77 2.99 -13.51
N THR A 200 13.87 2.02 -13.64
CA THR A 200 13.16 1.74 -14.90
C THR A 200 12.01 2.73 -15.18
N HIS A 201 11.60 3.51 -14.16
CA HIS A 201 10.64 4.60 -14.35
C HIS A 201 11.35 5.84 -14.93
N PRO A 202 10.71 6.64 -15.79
CA PRO A 202 11.30 7.89 -16.30
C PRO A 202 11.81 8.83 -15.20
N ASP A 203 11.07 8.92 -14.08
CA ASP A 203 11.45 9.71 -12.92
C ASP A 203 12.21 8.90 -11.86
N GLY A 204 12.73 7.73 -12.22
CA GLY A 204 13.32 6.78 -11.27
C GLY A 204 14.49 7.34 -10.47
N ALA A 205 15.35 8.16 -11.10
CA ALA A 205 16.43 8.85 -10.40
C ALA A 205 15.87 9.80 -9.33
N ALA A 206 14.84 10.59 -9.66
CA ALA A 206 14.17 11.48 -8.73
C ALA A 206 13.47 10.71 -7.57
N VAL A 207 12.91 9.53 -7.86
CA VAL A 207 12.34 8.64 -6.84
C VAL A 207 13.42 8.18 -5.85
N VAL A 208 14.56 7.69 -6.35
CA VAL A 208 15.67 7.24 -5.50
C VAL A 208 16.25 8.40 -4.68
N ASP A 209 16.45 9.56 -5.30
CA ASP A 209 16.95 10.76 -4.63
C ASP A 209 15.97 11.26 -3.54
N PHE A 210 14.67 11.22 -3.82
CA PHE A 210 13.64 11.58 -2.85
C PHE A 210 13.68 10.66 -1.63
N VAL A 211 13.70 9.34 -1.84
CA VAL A 211 13.80 8.34 -0.76
C VAL A 211 15.06 8.57 0.07
N THR A 212 16.20 8.80 -0.58
CA THR A 212 17.49 9.03 0.07
C THR A 212 17.49 10.34 0.86
N SER A 213 16.91 11.42 0.33
CA SER A 213 16.79 12.71 1.01
C SER A 213 15.95 12.66 2.27
N ARG A 214 15.06 11.67 2.39
CA ARG A 214 14.26 11.38 3.60
C ARG A 214 14.99 10.47 4.60
N GLY A 215 16.25 10.07 4.33
CA GLY A 215 17.06 9.24 5.20
C GLY A 215 16.82 7.73 5.02
N PHE A 216 16.20 7.31 3.92
CA PHE A 216 15.88 5.92 3.64
C PHE A 216 16.63 5.40 2.42
N ARG A 217 16.69 4.08 2.27
CA ARG A 217 17.27 3.41 1.11
C ARG A 217 16.17 2.88 0.19
N ALA A 218 16.27 3.16 -1.10
CA ALA A 218 15.46 2.47 -2.10
C ALA A 218 15.97 1.03 -2.27
N PHE A 219 15.09 0.05 -2.07
CA PHE A 219 15.45 -1.38 -2.12
C PHE A 219 14.62 -2.09 -3.19
N PRO A 220 15.22 -2.41 -4.36
CA PRO A 220 14.54 -3.17 -5.40
C PRO A 220 14.45 -4.65 -5.04
N LEU A 221 13.26 -5.26 -5.15
CA LEU A 221 13.05 -6.70 -4.95
C LEU A 221 13.43 -7.52 -6.18
N GLY A 222 13.73 -6.90 -7.30
CA GLY A 222 14.13 -7.56 -8.54
C GLY A 222 14.55 -6.54 -9.58
N SER A 223 15.05 -7.02 -10.69
CA SER A 223 15.33 -6.23 -11.88
C SER A 223 14.10 -6.17 -12.78
N GLY A 224 13.96 -5.13 -13.58
CA GLY A 224 12.87 -4.93 -14.51
C GLY A 224 11.89 -3.84 -14.03
N ARG A 225 10.82 -3.66 -14.82
CA ARG A 225 9.86 -2.59 -14.55
C ARG A 225 9.19 -2.73 -13.19
N LEU A 226 8.80 -1.60 -12.63
CA LEU A 226 7.95 -1.58 -11.44
C LEU A 226 6.64 -2.32 -11.73
N PHE A 227 6.17 -3.07 -10.73
CA PHE A 227 4.96 -3.87 -10.81
C PHE A 227 4.02 -3.51 -9.64
N ASP A 228 2.79 -3.18 -9.96
CA ASP A 228 1.76 -2.92 -8.96
C ASP A 228 1.21 -4.24 -8.43
N CYS A 229 1.63 -4.63 -7.23
CA CYS A 229 1.17 -5.83 -6.52
C CYS A 229 0.18 -5.50 -5.38
N GLY A 230 -0.34 -4.26 -5.33
CA GLY A 230 -1.25 -3.79 -4.30
C GLY A 230 -0.57 -3.40 -3.00
N GLY A 231 0.67 -2.93 -3.09
CA GLY A 231 1.44 -2.51 -1.94
C GLY A 231 2.05 -3.65 -1.13
N MET A 232 2.93 -3.28 -0.23
CA MET A 232 3.70 -4.17 0.63
C MET A 232 3.63 -3.67 2.07
N PHE A 233 3.33 -4.56 3.01
CA PHE A 233 3.16 -4.23 4.42
C PHE A 233 4.21 -4.94 5.27
N PHE A 234 4.69 -4.25 6.29
CA PHE A 234 5.67 -4.75 7.27
C PHE A 234 5.04 -4.70 8.68
N PHE A 235 5.22 -5.80 9.44
CA PHE A 235 4.67 -6.04 10.76
C PHE A 235 5.73 -6.58 11.72
#